data_4fb5cd924bc78d1bd16e3bb4d52e0cad
#
_entry.id   4fb5cd924bc78d1bd16e3bb4d52e0cad
#
_cell.length_a   1.000
_cell.length_b   1.000
_cell.length_c   1.000
_cell.angle_alpha   90.00
_cell.angle_beta   90.00
_cell.angle_gamma   90.00
#
_symmetry.space_group_name_H-M   'P 1'
#
loop_
_entity.id
_entity.type
_entity.pdbx_description
1 polymer ?
#
loop_
_entity_poly.entity_id
_entity_poly.type
_entity_poly.pdbx_seq_one_letter_code
_entity_poly.pdbx_strand_id
1 'polypeptide(L)'
;MYRGAGGYRLGHQVFQSKTDQPLVGILKKKGGLQPISMHYTYVLKSTKKSYRYIGSTENLKKRFLEHNQGKTQSICHLIHFELEYYEAYTTKKLARKREIELKKNSFKKRELFERISE
;
A
#
# COMPACT_ATOMS: atom_id res chain seq x y z
N MET A 1 -0.97 2.27 -16.47
CA MET A 1 0.15 2.84 -16.66
C MET A 1 0.93 3.19 -15.45
N TYR A 2 2.16 3.07 -15.56
CA TYR A 2 3.05 3.27 -14.44
C TYR A 2 3.72 4.60 -14.52
N ARG A 3 4.13 5.07 -13.38
CA ARG A 3 4.83 6.30 -13.29
C ARG A 3 6.07 6.09 -12.52
N GLY A 4 6.87 5.15 -12.91
CA GLY A 4 8.09 4.81 -12.24
C GLY A 4 7.87 3.91 -11.03
N ALA A 5 6.64 3.64 -10.71
CA ALA A 5 6.29 2.71 -9.65
C ALA A 5 5.09 1.92 -10.11
N GLY A 6 5.03 0.68 -9.77
CA GLY A 6 3.85 -0.11 -10.06
C GLY A 6 2.72 0.26 -9.13
N GLY A 7 1.56 0.54 -9.66
CA GLY A 7 0.39 0.78 -8.86
C GLY A 7 -0.69 -0.20 -9.24
N TYR A 8 -1.28 -0.84 -8.25
CA TYR A 8 -2.30 -1.85 -8.50
C TYR A 8 -3.51 -1.59 -7.63
N ARG A 9 -4.67 -1.68 -8.27
CA ARG A 9 -5.92 -1.58 -7.57
C ARG A 9 -6.42 -2.98 -7.31
N LEU A 10 -6.57 -3.34 -6.04
CA LEU A 10 -6.95 -4.70 -5.66
C LEU A 10 -8.43 -4.88 -5.43
N GLY A 11 -9.20 -3.80 -5.42
CA GLY A 11 -10.64 -3.89 -5.23
C GLY A 11 -10.99 -4.51 -3.90
N HIS A 12 -11.72 -5.62 -3.95
CA HIS A 12 -12.16 -6.29 -2.74
C HIS A 12 -11.23 -7.41 -2.30
N GLN A 13 -10.06 -7.47 -2.88
CA GLN A 13 -9.12 -8.53 -2.52
C GLN A 13 -8.62 -8.36 -1.09
N VAL A 14 -8.51 -9.48 -0.41
CA VAL A 14 -7.87 -9.50 0.90
C VAL A 14 -6.81 -10.58 0.87
N PHE A 15 -5.77 -10.41 1.66
CA PHE A 15 -4.70 -11.39 1.72
C PHE A 15 -5.14 -12.54 2.61
N GLN A 16 -5.02 -13.76 2.10
CA GLN A 16 -5.47 -14.95 2.80
C GLN A 16 -4.35 -15.88 3.19
N SER A 17 -3.16 -15.68 2.68
CA SER A 17 -2.03 -16.53 3.02
C SER A 17 -0.76 -15.74 2.87
N LYS A 18 0.36 -16.34 3.26
CA LYS A 18 1.64 -15.68 3.13
C LYS A 18 2.02 -15.43 1.68
N THR A 19 1.49 -16.23 0.78
CA THR A 19 1.82 -16.07 -0.64
C THR A 19 0.98 -14.99 -1.30
N ASP A 20 0.01 -14.43 -0.61
CA ASP A 20 -0.83 -13.37 -1.17
C ASP A 20 -0.14 -12.02 -1.15
N GLN A 21 1.04 -11.94 -0.57
CA GLN A 21 1.83 -10.72 -0.60
C GLN A 21 2.12 -10.34 -2.05
N PRO A 22 2.06 -9.05 -2.40
CA PRO A 22 2.39 -8.63 -3.76
C PRO A 22 3.75 -9.16 -4.17
N LEU A 23 3.81 -9.64 -5.39
CA LEU A 23 5.00 -10.27 -5.90
C LEU A 23 6.13 -9.27 -6.06
N VAL A 24 7.31 -9.62 -5.57
CA VAL A 24 8.46 -8.74 -5.65
C VAL A 24 9.40 -9.09 -6.80
N GLY A 25 9.35 -10.32 -7.29
CA GLY A 25 10.16 -10.70 -8.43
C GLY A 25 11.62 -10.90 -8.10
N ILE A 26 12.43 -10.92 -9.14
CA ILE A 26 13.85 -11.23 -9.05
C ILE A 26 14.63 -10.13 -9.75
N LEU A 27 15.70 -9.67 -9.12
CA LEU A 27 16.59 -8.69 -9.71
C LEU A 27 17.96 -9.33 -9.95
N LYS A 28 18.49 -9.18 -11.16
CA LYS A 28 19.83 -9.63 -11.45
C LYS A 28 20.81 -8.58 -10.95
N LYS A 29 21.64 -8.97 -10.01
CA LYS A 29 22.63 -8.08 -9.42
C LYS A 29 24.01 -8.68 -9.60
N LYS A 30 25.03 -7.86 -9.33
CA LYS A 30 26.40 -8.31 -9.23
C LYS A 30 26.42 -9.47 -8.24
N GLY A 31 26.88 -10.60 -8.68
CA GLY A 31 26.92 -11.79 -7.84
C GLY A 31 25.74 -12.71 -8.02
N GLY A 32 24.78 -12.40 -8.93
CA GLY A 32 23.71 -13.32 -9.26
C GLY A 32 22.34 -12.73 -9.18
N LEU A 33 21.35 -13.62 -9.17
CA LEU A 33 19.95 -13.24 -9.07
C LEU A 33 19.57 -13.09 -7.60
N GLN A 34 18.82 -12.05 -7.30
CA GLN A 34 18.40 -11.81 -5.92
C GLN A 34 16.96 -11.36 -5.90
N PRO A 35 16.20 -11.71 -4.85
CA PRO A 35 14.85 -11.20 -4.69
C PRO A 35 14.87 -9.69 -4.56
N ILE A 36 13.91 -9.04 -5.19
CA ILE A 36 13.75 -7.61 -5.07
C ILE A 36 13.00 -7.33 -3.78
N SER A 37 13.62 -6.52 -2.92
CA SER A 37 12.97 -6.08 -1.71
C SER A 37 12.25 -4.78 -2.02
N MET A 38 10.94 -4.77 -1.87
CA MET A 38 10.12 -3.61 -2.22
C MET A 38 9.56 -2.94 -0.98
N HIS A 39 9.23 -1.67 -1.15
CA HIS A 39 8.55 -0.89 -0.13
C HIS A 39 7.27 -0.35 -0.76
N TYR A 40 6.22 -0.28 0.03
CA TYR A 40 4.89 -0.01 -0.50
C TYR A 40 4.28 1.25 0.11
N THR A 41 3.62 2.03 -0.74
CA THR A 41 2.70 3.06 -0.28
C THR A 41 1.32 2.53 -0.59
N TYR A 42 0.44 2.53 0.40
CA TYR A 42 -0.83 1.85 0.26
C TYR A 42 -1.99 2.69 0.75
N VAL A 43 -3.17 2.35 0.27
CA VAL A 43 -4.42 2.99 0.68
C VAL A 43 -5.37 1.92 1.18
N LEU A 44 -5.81 2.08 2.42
CA LEU A 44 -6.82 1.23 3.00
C LEU A 44 -8.14 1.99 3.03
N LYS A 45 -9.23 1.29 2.80
CA LYS A 45 -10.56 1.88 2.87
C LYS A 45 -11.33 1.23 3.99
N SER A 46 -11.90 2.05 4.86
CA SER A 46 -12.74 1.55 5.95
C SER A 46 -14.04 1.00 5.38
N THR A 47 -14.49 -0.13 5.91
CA THR A 47 -15.81 -0.66 5.57
C THR A 47 -16.89 -0.04 6.44
N LYS A 48 -16.50 0.67 7.47
CA LYS A 48 -17.42 1.22 8.45
C LYS A 48 -17.81 2.66 8.13
N LYS A 49 -16.86 3.44 7.63
CA LYS A 49 -17.09 4.84 7.31
C LYS A 49 -16.39 5.23 6.03
N SER A 50 -16.75 6.39 5.49
CA SER A 50 -16.11 6.91 4.29
C SER A 50 -14.75 7.48 4.66
N TYR A 51 -13.79 6.60 4.90
CA TYR A 51 -12.46 6.97 5.36
C TYR A 51 -11.41 6.13 4.66
N ARG A 52 -10.33 6.76 4.26
CA ARG A 52 -9.18 6.10 3.66
C ARG A 52 -7.93 6.43 4.45
N TYR A 53 -7.11 5.41 4.66
CA TYR A 53 -5.86 5.55 5.37
C TYR A 53 -4.70 5.34 4.39
N ILE A 54 -3.72 6.24 4.46
CA ILE A 54 -2.54 6.18 3.60
C ILE A 54 -1.33 5.87 4.49
N GLY A 55 -0.53 4.89 4.09
CA GLY A 55 0.66 4.54 4.84
C GLY A 55 1.74 3.96 3.94
N SER A 56 2.86 3.63 4.53
CA SER A 56 3.93 2.95 3.82
C SER A 56 4.50 1.84 4.70
N THR A 57 5.00 0.79 4.05
CA THR A 57 5.52 -0.37 4.75
C THR A 57 6.40 -1.20 3.84
N GLU A 58 7.31 -1.96 4.42
CA GLU A 58 8.07 -2.94 3.66
C GLU A 58 7.37 -4.30 3.63
N ASN A 59 6.37 -4.50 4.47
CA ASN A 59 5.63 -5.76 4.53
C ASN A 59 4.14 -5.46 4.50
N LEU A 60 3.59 -5.42 3.31
CA LEU A 60 2.22 -4.98 3.11
C LEU A 60 1.21 -5.89 3.81
N LYS A 61 1.40 -7.20 3.69
CA LYS A 61 0.47 -8.13 4.31
C LYS A 61 0.46 -8.00 5.83
N LYS A 62 1.65 -7.94 6.42
CA LYS A 62 1.76 -7.84 7.88
C LYS A 62 1.11 -6.56 8.37
N ARG A 63 1.40 -5.45 7.70
CA ARG A 63 0.88 -4.15 8.13
C ARG A 63 -0.63 -4.08 7.97
N PHE A 64 -1.15 -4.63 6.89
CA PHE A 64 -2.59 -4.70 6.66
C PHE A 64 -3.27 -5.46 7.79
N LEU A 65 -2.72 -6.62 8.15
CA LEU A 65 -3.29 -7.41 9.22
C LEU A 65 -3.22 -6.67 10.56
N GLU A 66 -2.12 -5.96 10.82
CA GLU A 66 -1.99 -5.18 12.04
C GLU A 66 -3.05 -4.09 12.14
N HIS A 67 -3.33 -3.41 11.03
CA HIS A 67 -4.38 -2.40 11.04
C HIS A 67 -5.73 -3.00 11.40
N ASN A 68 -6.04 -4.17 10.85
CA ASN A 68 -7.31 -4.82 11.11
C ASN A 68 -7.37 -5.50 12.48
N GLN A 69 -6.23 -5.63 13.15
CA GLN A 69 -6.19 -6.09 14.52
C GLN A 69 -6.31 -4.94 15.51
N GLY A 70 -6.45 -3.72 15.02
CA GLY A 70 -6.61 -2.56 15.88
C GLY A 70 -5.32 -2.04 16.47
N LYS A 71 -4.17 -2.40 15.91
CA LYS A 71 -2.88 -1.98 16.45
C LYS A 71 -2.52 -0.54 16.15
N THR A 72 -3.18 0.07 15.18
CA THR A 72 -2.99 1.50 14.91
C THR A 72 -4.06 2.25 15.66
N GLN A 73 -3.69 2.79 16.81
CA GLN A 73 -4.64 3.32 17.77
C GLN A 73 -5.53 4.42 17.21
N SER A 74 -4.97 5.30 16.39
CA SER A 74 -5.73 6.44 15.88
C SER A 74 -6.86 6.03 14.94
N ILE A 75 -6.80 4.85 14.34
CA ILE A 75 -7.82 4.41 13.39
C ILE A 75 -8.46 3.08 13.76
N CYS A 76 -8.17 2.56 14.94
CA CYS A 76 -8.68 1.23 15.32
C CYS A 76 -10.21 1.20 15.38
N HIS A 77 -10.84 2.35 15.62
CA HIS A 77 -12.30 2.42 15.66
C HIS A 77 -12.93 2.35 14.28
N LEU A 78 -12.12 2.38 13.22
CA LEU A 78 -12.62 2.36 11.84
C LEU A 78 -12.47 1.01 11.17
N ILE A 79 -11.96 0.01 11.90
CA ILE A 79 -11.83 -1.31 11.32
C ILE A 79 -13.21 -1.88 11.04
N HIS A 80 -13.35 -2.73 10.04
CA HIS A 80 -12.25 -3.34 9.30
C HIS A 80 -11.92 -2.53 8.05
N PHE A 81 -10.69 -2.72 7.57
CA PHE A 81 -10.20 -2.07 6.36
C PHE A 81 -10.04 -3.07 5.23
N GLU A 82 -10.21 -2.57 4.03
CA GLU A 82 -9.87 -3.30 2.81
C GLU A 82 -8.67 -2.62 2.15
N LEU A 83 -7.79 -3.41 1.56
CA LEU A 83 -6.69 -2.86 0.79
C LEU A 83 -7.24 -2.43 -0.57
N GLU A 84 -7.27 -1.14 -0.81
CA GLU A 84 -7.87 -0.62 -2.04
C GLU A 84 -6.83 -0.38 -3.13
N TYR A 85 -5.60 -0.04 -2.74
CA TYR A 85 -4.59 0.34 -3.72
C TYR A 85 -3.21 0.29 -3.08
N TYR A 86 -2.20 0.00 -3.87
CA TYR A 86 -0.83 0.16 -3.41
C TYR A 86 0.10 0.49 -4.57
N GLU A 87 1.23 1.10 -4.23
CA GLU A 87 2.32 1.36 -5.15
C GLU A 87 3.57 0.74 -4.56
N ALA A 88 4.39 0.15 -5.42
CA ALA A 88 5.62 -0.50 -4.98
C ALA A 88 6.83 0.30 -5.43
N TYR A 89 7.78 0.47 -4.53
CA TYR A 89 9.00 1.22 -4.77
C TYR A 89 10.20 0.40 -4.36
N THR A 90 11.32 0.65 -4.99
CA THR A 90 12.54 -0.10 -4.68
C THR A 90 13.22 0.36 -3.40
N THR A 91 12.87 1.54 -2.89
CA THR A 91 13.47 2.04 -1.67
C THR A 91 12.42 2.55 -0.69
N LYS A 92 12.77 2.49 0.58
CA LYS A 92 11.91 3.02 1.64
C LYS A 92 11.70 4.52 1.47
N LYS A 93 12.74 5.22 1.05
CA LYS A 93 12.69 6.67 0.86
C LYS A 93 11.63 7.06 -0.16
N LEU A 94 11.56 6.34 -1.27
CA LEU A 94 10.59 6.63 -2.31
C LEU A 94 9.17 6.36 -1.85
N ALA A 95 8.95 5.25 -1.15
CA ALA A 95 7.63 4.92 -0.64
C ALA A 95 7.17 5.97 0.38
N ARG A 96 8.09 6.37 1.25
CA ARG A 96 7.78 7.38 2.27
C ARG A 96 7.49 8.74 1.65
N LYS A 97 8.26 9.10 0.62
CA LYS A 97 8.05 10.35 -0.09
C LYS A 97 6.64 10.40 -0.70
N ARG A 98 6.22 9.30 -1.29
CA ARG A 98 4.89 9.23 -1.88
C ARG A 98 3.79 9.30 -0.82
N GLU A 99 4.01 8.63 0.30
CA GLU A 99 3.06 8.68 1.41
C GLU A 99 2.86 10.13 1.87
N ILE A 100 3.97 10.84 2.06
CA ILE A 100 3.92 12.22 2.52
C ILE A 100 3.24 13.10 1.47
N GLU A 101 3.55 12.89 0.20
CA GLU A 101 2.92 13.63 -0.88
C GLU A 101 1.41 13.48 -0.85
N LEU A 102 0.93 12.25 -0.73
CA LEU A 102 -0.49 11.99 -0.72
C LEU A 102 -1.17 12.55 0.52
N LYS A 103 -0.47 12.60 1.64
CA LYS A 103 -1.06 13.14 2.87
C LYS A 103 -1.10 14.65 2.87
N LYS A 104 -0.11 15.31 2.26
CA LYS A 104 0.01 16.76 2.34
C LYS A 104 -0.51 17.50 1.12
N ASN A 105 -0.57 16.85 -0.01
CA ASN A 105 -1.03 17.49 -1.24
C ASN A 105 -2.45 17.02 -1.55
N SER A 106 -3.41 17.86 -1.21
CA SER A 106 -4.82 17.48 -1.37
C SER A 106 -5.20 17.24 -2.83
N PHE A 107 -4.55 17.93 -3.76
CA PHE A 107 -4.82 17.72 -5.17
C PHE A 107 -4.37 16.33 -5.62
N LYS A 108 -3.15 15.94 -5.24
CA LYS A 108 -2.62 14.62 -5.58
C LYS A 108 -3.43 13.51 -4.94
N LYS A 109 -3.84 13.72 -3.70
CA LYS A 109 -4.66 12.75 -2.99
C LYS A 109 -6.01 12.57 -3.68
N ARG A 110 -6.65 13.68 -4.03
CA ARG A 110 -7.95 13.61 -4.70
C ARG A 110 -7.83 12.94 -6.07
N GLU A 111 -6.78 13.28 -6.82
CA GLU A 111 -6.55 12.68 -8.11
C GLU A 111 -6.44 11.16 -8.00
N LEU A 112 -5.68 10.70 -7.02
CA LEU A 112 -5.54 9.26 -6.80
C LEU A 112 -6.86 8.62 -6.41
N PHE A 113 -7.57 9.23 -5.46
CA PHE A 113 -8.82 8.64 -4.97
C PHE A 113 -9.88 8.58 -6.06
N GLU A 114 -9.93 9.57 -6.94
CA GLU A 114 -10.85 9.52 -8.07
C GLU A 114 -10.48 8.41 -9.04
N ARG A 115 -9.19 8.19 -9.23
CA ARG A 115 -8.73 7.16 -10.13
C ARG A 115 -9.05 5.76 -9.65
N ILE A 116 -8.98 5.52 -8.35
CA ILE A 116 -9.19 4.19 -7.79
C ILE A 116 -10.62 3.96 -7.32
N SER A 117 -11.48 4.96 -7.39
CA SER A 117 -12.89 4.83 -7.05
C SER A 117 -13.67 4.39 -8.29
N GLU A 118 -14.72 3.64 -8.04
CA GLU A 118 -15.62 3.19 -9.11
C GLU A 118 -16.84 4.05 -9.20
#